data_2c42bc1c26d19b6b7f108d1e6ca09998
#
_entry.id   2c42bc1c26d19b6b7f108d1e6ca09998
#
_cell.length_a   1.000
_cell.length_b   1.000
_cell.length_c   1.000
_cell.angle_alpha   90.00
_cell.angle_beta   90.00
_cell.angle_gamma   90.00
#
_symmetry.space_group_name_H-M   'P 1'
#
loop_
_entity.id
_entity.type
_entity.pdbx_description
1 polymer ?
#
loop_
_entity_poly.entity_id
_entity_poly.type
_entity_poly.pdbx_seq_one_letter_code
_entity_poly.pdbx_strand_id
1 'polypeptide(L)'
;MYINMNIRKSFFIGVLSLTAMISVDSNACSNILVTKGASADGSCMISYAADSHQLYGELYYLKGGFWDNGAMRDVVEWDTGKFLGRIPQAPVTYKRVGNMNEHQLIVAETTYGGRHELWDSTGVMDYGSLIYIALERATTAREAIDVIVSLANEYGYYSEGESFSIADQKEVWVMDLIGKGTKMVNGKNVRKGIVWVARRVPDGYICAHANQARISTFPLDDPENCLYAPDVITFARQMGWFDGQDKEFSFCDTYAPLDFSGMRACESRAWSALNILCKGKFTFVDENGEEVTRDAYDYIDYAMGYDKTKRFPLFVKPAE
;
A
#
# COMPACT_ATOMS: atom_id res chain seq x y z
N MET A 1 -31.51 -66.58 -39.24
CA MET A 1 -30.49 -66.46 -38.18
C MET A 1 -30.20 -65.05 -37.99
N TYR A 2 -31.00 -64.33 -37.11
CA TYR A 2 -30.86 -62.89 -36.82
C TYR A 2 -30.15 -62.76 -35.50
N ILE A 3 -29.00 -62.06 -35.52
CA ILE A 3 -28.23 -61.73 -34.34
C ILE A 3 -28.77 -60.39 -33.84
N ASN A 4 -29.42 -60.40 -32.67
CA ASN A 4 -29.87 -59.27 -31.98
C ASN A 4 -28.66 -58.61 -31.25
N MET A 5 -28.25 -57.41 -31.68
CA MET A 5 -27.24 -56.61 -31.01
C MET A 5 -27.91 -55.57 -30.16
N ASN A 6 -28.00 -55.80 -28.85
CA ASN A 6 -28.44 -54.82 -27.86
C ASN A 6 -27.33 -53.75 -27.67
N ILE A 7 -27.54 -52.60 -28.25
CA ILE A 7 -26.71 -51.42 -28.00
C ILE A 7 -27.18 -50.81 -26.68
N ARG A 8 -26.43 -51.08 -25.61
CA ARG A 8 -26.56 -50.33 -24.37
C ARG A 8 -26.11 -48.88 -24.62
N LYS A 9 -27.05 -47.93 -24.63
CA LYS A 9 -26.77 -46.49 -24.60
C LYS A 9 -26.19 -46.16 -23.25
N SER A 10 -24.88 -46.06 -23.14
CA SER A 10 -24.20 -45.44 -22.02
C SER A 10 -24.36 -43.95 -22.20
N PHE A 11 -25.24 -43.34 -21.40
CA PHE A 11 -25.31 -41.89 -21.22
C PHE A 11 -24.06 -41.48 -20.47
N PHE A 12 -23.07 -40.93 -21.15
CA PHE A 12 -22.01 -40.16 -20.57
C PHE A 12 -22.64 -38.79 -20.20
N ILE A 13 -23.02 -38.63 -18.95
CA ILE A 13 -23.29 -37.31 -18.36
C ILE A 13 -21.90 -36.67 -18.18
N GLY A 14 -21.49 -35.90 -19.17
CA GLY A 14 -20.39 -34.97 -19.03
C GLY A 14 -20.80 -33.90 -18.03
N VAL A 15 -20.40 -34.05 -16.79
CA VAL A 15 -20.40 -32.96 -15.83
C VAL A 15 -19.43 -31.91 -16.36
N LEU A 16 -19.95 -30.95 -17.12
CA LEU A 16 -19.23 -29.73 -17.46
C LEU A 16 -19.11 -28.96 -16.15
N SER A 17 -17.99 -29.16 -15.47
CA SER A 17 -17.61 -28.28 -14.35
C SER A 17 -17.45 -26.88 -14.93
N LEU A 18 -18.51 -26.11 -14.89
CA LEU A 18 -18.46 -24.66 -15.04
C LEU A 18 -17.73 -24.15 -13.80
N THR A 19 -16.40 -24.22 -13.82
CA THR A 19 -15.60 -23.38 -12.94
C THR A 19 -15.94 -21.97 -13.35
N ALA A 20 -16.89 -21.37 -12.63
CA ALA A 20 -17.02 -19.92 -12.62
C ALA A 20 -15.62 -19.42 -12.25
N MET A 21 -14.87 -18.95 -13.24
CA MET A 21 -13.74 -18.07 -12.98
C MET A 21 -14.38 -16.84 -12.38
N ILE A 22 -14.44 -16.80 -11.06
CA ILE A 22 -14.58 -15.56 -10.35
C ILE A 22 -13.31 -14.84 -10.73
N SER A 23 -13.40 -13.93 -11.69
CA SER A 23 -12.38 -12.93 -11.90
C SER A 23 -12.36 -12.14 -10.60
N VAL A 24 -11.47 -12.52 -9.70
CA VAL A 24 -11.02 -11.60 -8.68
C VAL A 24 -10.37 -10.49 -9.51
N ASP A 25 -10.96 -9.30 -9.49
CA ASP A 25 -10.32 -8.11 -10.06
C ASP A 25 -9.01 -7.93 -9.30
N SER A 26 -7.96 -8.52 -9.84
CA SER A 26 -6.62 -8.46 -9.29
C SER A 26 -5.99 -7.20 -9.82
N ASN A 27 -6.24 -6.08 -9.15
CA ASN A 27 -5.40 -4.90 -9.31
C ASN A 27 -4.05 -5.24 -8.72
N ALA A 28 -3.03 -5.34 -9.55
CA ALA A 28 -1.69 -5.69 -9.15
C ALA A 28 -0.78 -4.47 -9.34
N CYS A 29 -0.36 -3.85 -8.24
CA CYS A 29 0.57 -2.72 -8.26
C CYS A 29 1.94 -3.15 -7.76
N SER A 30 3.01 -2.52 -8.24
CA SER A 30 4.37 -2.78 -7.78
C SER A 30 5.16 -1.48 -7.75
N ASN A 31 5.77 -1.20 -6.61
CA ASN A 31 6.57 0.00 -6.41
C ASN A 31 8.01 -0.34 -6.02
N ILE A 32 8.94 0.46 -6.52
CA ILE A 32 10.34 0.48 -6.09
C ILE A 32 10.67 1.91 -5.68
N LEU A 33 11.21 2.07 -4.49
CA LEU A 33 11.60 3.35 -3.91
C LEU A 33 13.13 3.40 -3.82
N VAL A 34 13.73 4.47 -4.32
CA VAL A 34 15.18 4.64 -4.37
C VAL A 34 15.54 5.98 -3.72
N THR A 35 16.41 5.94 -2.72
CA THR A 35 16.93 7.15 -2.09
C THR A 35 18.06 7.76 -2.92
N LYS A 36 18.36 9.02 -2.69
CA LYS A 36 19.42 9.74 -3.42
C LYS A 36 20.79 9.08 -3.32
N GLY A 37 21.13 8.52 -2.16
CA GLY A 37 22.39 7.80 -1.94
C GLY A 37 22.44 6.42 -2.61
N ALA A 38 21.29 5.90 -3.05
CA ALA A 38 21.16 4.64 -3.79
C ALA A 38 21.03 4.84 -5.31
N SER A 39 20.86 6.07 -5.78
CA SER A 39 20.69 6.39 -7.20
C SER A 39 21.99 6.82 -7.86
N ALA A 40 22.10 6.62 -9.17
CA ALA A 40 23.30 6.97 -9.93
C ALA A 40 23.53 8.48 -10.07
N ASP A 41 22.49 9.30 -9.99
CA ASP A 41 22.54 10.75 -10.20
C ASP A 41 22.19 11.57 -8.95
N GLY A 42 22.00 10.91 -7.80
CA GLY A 42 21.66 11.57 -6.54
C GLY A 42 20.20 12.03 -6.44
N SER A 43 19.29 11.53 -7.28
CA SER A 43 17.86 11.81 -7.19
C SER A 43 17.13 10.78 -6.32
N CYS A 44 16.03 11.20 -5.68
CA CYS A 44 15.05 10.29 -5.11
C CYS A 44 14.10 9.83 -6.22
N MET A 45 13.81 8.53 -6.30
CA MET A 45 12.97 7.97 -7.36
C MET A 45 11.91 7.02 -6.81
N ILE A 46 10.75 7.00 -7.45
CA ILE A 46 9.72 5.98 -7.26
C ILE A 46 9.35 5.43 -8.63
N SER A 47 9.47 4.11 -8.80
CA SER A 47 8.85 3.39 -9.91
C SER A 47 7.48 2.91 -9.46
N TYR A 48 6.45 3.21 -10.23
CA TYR A 48 5.07 2.83 -9.93
C TYR A 48 4.45 2.15 -11.14
N ALA A 49 4.08 0.89 -10.99
CA ALA A 49 3.27 0.13 -11.93
C ALA A 49 1.90 -0.11 -11.29
N ALA A 50 0.85 0.47 -11.87
CA ALA A 50 -0.53 0.22 -11.50
C ALA A 50 -1.17 -0.68 -12.57
N ASP A 51 -1.41 -1.94 -12.23
CA ASP A 51 -2.03 -2.89 -13.15
C ASP A 51 -3.55 -2.81 -12.99
N SER A 52 -4.24 -2.40 -14.03
CA SER A 52 -5.71 -2.30 -14.05
C SER A 52 -6.29 -2.88 -15.32
N HIS A 53 -7.44 -3.55 -15.20
CA HIS A 53 -8.22 -4.01 -16.36
C HIS A 53 -9.14 -2.93 -16.94
N GLN A 54 -9.31 -1.80 -16.26
CA GLN A 54 -10.28 -0.76 -16.60
C GLN A 54 -9.64 0.59 -16.91
N LEU A 55 -8.53 0.92 -16.25
CA LEU A 55 -7.86 2.21 -16.40
C LEU A 55 -6.75 2.14 -17.44
N TYR A 56 -6.61 3.21 -18.22
CA TYR A 56 -5.51 3.38 -19.16
C TYR A 56 -4.37 4.15 -18.51
N GLY A 57 -3.14 3.84 -18.94
CA GLY A 57 -1.98 4.65 -18.58
C GLY A 57 -2.02 6.00 -19.30
N GLU A 58 -2.51 7.02 -18.63
CA GLU A 58 -2.57 8.39 -19.13
C GLU A 58 -1.67 9.31 -18.28
N LEU A 59 -1.15 10.34 -18.94
CA LEU A 59 -0.42 11.39 -18.26
C LEU A 59 -1.40 12.51 -17.87
N TYR A 60 -1.96 12.41 -16.68
CA TYR A 60 -2.89 13.41 -16.16
C TYR A 60 -2.16 14.68 -15.77
N TYR A 61 -2.59 15.81 -16.34
CA TYR A 61 -2.11 17.13 -15.97
C TYR A 61 -3.21 17.92 -15.27
N LEU A 62 -2.90 18.45 -14.09
CA LEU A 62 -3.75 19.42 -13.40
C LEU A 62 -2.99 20.72 -13.21
N LYS A 63 -3.62 21.81 -13.65
CA LYS A 63 -3.05 23.17 -13.65
C LYS A 63 -3.15 23.70 -12.25
N GLY A 64 -3.10 23.36 -11.20
CA GLY A 64 -3.18 24.08 -9.92
C GLY A 64 -3.86 25.48 -9.99
N GLY A 65 -4.04 26.18 -8.93
CA GLY A 65 -4.67 27.49 -8.98
C GLY A 65 -5.00 28.11 -7.62
N PHE A 66 -5.69 29.25 -7.71
CA PHE A 66 -6.25 29.96 -6.55
C PHE A 66 -7.75 29.72 -6.51
N TRP A 67 -8.30 29.53 -5.35
CA TRP A 67 -9.69 29.19 -5.14
C TRP A 67 -10.33 30.17 -4.17
N ASP A 68 -11.58 30.55 -4.43
CA ASP A 68 -12.34 31.46 -3.57
C ASP A 68 -12.56 30.86 -2.18
N ASN A 69 -12.69 31.74 -1.18
CA ASN A 69 -13.04 31.32 0.17
C ASN A 69 -14.40 30.61 0.19
N GLY A 70 -14.44 29.42 0.78
CA GLY A 70 -15.64 28.59 0.80
C GLY A 70 -15.84 27.70 -0.44
N ALA A 71 -14.89 27.70 -1.38
CA ALA A 71 -14.91 26.73 -2.49
C ALA A 71 -14.90 25.30 -1.95
N MET A 72 -15.65 24.43 -2.61
CA MET A 72 -15.76 23.01 -2.27
C MET A 72 -15.20 22.16 -3.39
N ARG A 73 -14.54 21.05 -3.02
CA ARG A 73 -14.04 20.03 -3.93
C ARG A 73 -14.93 18.78 -3.82
N ASP A 74 -15.41 18.31 -4.96
CA ASP A 74 -16.03 16.99 -5.05
C ASP A 74 -14.95 15.91 -4.94
N VAL A 75 -15.24 14.88 -4.15
CA VAL A 75 -14.42 13.69 -3.99
C VAL A 75 -15.15 12.53 -4.64
N VAL A 76 -14.48 11.89 -5.59
CA VAL A 76 -14.98 10.74 -6.33
C VAL A 76 -14.00 9.58 -6.16
N GLU A 77 -14.51 8.38 -5.99
CA GLU A 77 -13.71 7.16 -5.99
C GLU A 77 -12.97 7.01 -7.31
N TRP A 78 -11.69 6.76 -7.23
CA TRP A 78 -10.81 6.75 -8.41
C TRP A 78 -11.20 5.68 -9.43
N ASP A 79 -11.44 4.46 -8.97
CA ASP A 79 -11.69 3.32 -9.87
C ASP A 79 -13.04 3.37 -10.57
N THR A 80 -14.08 3.86 -9.90
CA THR A 80 -15.46 3.78 -10.39
C THR A 80 -16.05 5.14 -10.76
N GLY A 81 -15.44 6.25 -10.33
CA GLY A 81 -16.00 7.59 -10.47
C GLY A 81 -17.21 7.85 -9.55
N LYS A 82 -17.47 6.97 -8.57
CA LYS A 82 -18.56 7.15 -7.61
C LYS A 82 -18.33 8.41 -6.76
N PHE A 83 -19.33 9.27 -6.69
CA PHE A 83 -19.30 10.42 -5.80
C PHE A 83 -19.31 9.97 -4.33
N LEU A 84 -18.29 10.35 -3.57
CA LEU A 84 -18.14 10.00 -2.16
C LEU A 84 -18.53 11.17 -1.23
N GLY A 85 -18.31 12.42 -1.64
CA GLY A 85 -18.65 13.56 -0.81
C GLY A 85 -17.97 14.85 -1.27
N ARG A 86 -18.00 15.85 -0.40
CA ARG A 86 -17.36 17.16 -0.61
C ARG A 86 -16.49 17.54 0.55
N ILE A 87 -15.37 18.16 0.26
CA ILE A 87 -14.46 18.73 1.25
C ILE A 87 -14.16 20.19 0.91
N PRO A 88 -13.74 21.02 1.87
CA PRO A 88 -13.23 22.34 1.58
C PRO A 88 -12.05 22.28 0.61
N GLN A 89 -12.10 23.10 -0.42
CA GLN A 89 -10.98 23.27 -1.34
C GLN A 89 -9.88 24.08 -0.65
N ALA A 90 -8.61 23.67 -0.83
CA ALA A 90 -7.50 24.48 -0.39
C ALA A 90 -7.46 25.81 -1.16
N PRO A 91 -7.13 26.93 -0.51
CA PRO A 91 -7.07 28.25 -1.18
C PRO A 91 -6.09 28.31 -2.35
N VAL A 92 -5.04 27.48 -2.28
CA VAL A 92 -4.02 27.33 -3.31
C VAL A 92 -3.81 25.85 -3.56
N THR A 93 -3.71 25.46 -4.84
CA THR A 93 -3.36 24.10 -5.24
C THR A 93 -2.18 24.13 -6.21
N TYR A 94 -1.27 23.17 -6.05
CA TYR A 94 -0.10 23.04 -6.90
C TYR A 94 -0.42 22.31 -8.21
N LYS A 95 0.38 22.59 -9.25
CA LYS A 95 0.33 21.84 -10.51
C LYS A 95 0.84 20.43 -10.31
N ARG A 96 0.22 19.48 -10.97
CA ARG A 96 0.69 18.09 -10.97
C ARG A 96 0.62 17.45 -12.36
N VAL A 97 1.54 16.54 -12.60
CA VAL A 97 1.56 15.67 -13.79
C VAL A 97 1.67 14.25 -13.30
N GLY A 98 0.67 13.42 -13.59
CA GLY A 98 0.59 12.07 -13.02
C GLY A 98 0.72 12.10 -11.51
N ASN A 99 1.68 11.37 -10.98
CA ASN A 99 1.94 11.20 -9.55
C ASN A 99 3.03 12.14 -8.99
N MET A 100 3.35 13.23 -9.71
CA MET A 100 4.34 14.22 -9.28
C MET A 100 3.77 15.64 -9.37
N ASN A 101 4.15 16.52 -8.42
CA ASN A 101 3.79 17.93 -8.46
C ASN A 101 5.00 18.83 -8.83
N GLU A 102 4.73 20.14 -8.98
CA GLU A 102 5.75 21.13 -9.38
C GLU A 102 6.86 21.35 -8.35
N HIS A 103 6.72 20.83 -7.13
CA HIS A 103 7.74 20.82 -6.09
C HIS A 103 8.58 19.53 -6.09
N GLN A 104 8.40 18.65 -7.09
CA GLN A 104 9.06 17.33 -7.19
C GLN A 104 8.64 16.37 -6.06
N LEU A 105 7.49 16.60 -5.46
CA LEU A 105 6.87 15.65 -4.57
C LEU A 105 6.20 14.54 -5.40
N ILE A 106 6.49 13.30 -5.05
CA ILE A 106 5.92 12.09 -5.67
C ILE A 106 5.07 11.36 -4.63
N VAL A 107 3.87 10.92 -5.03
CA VAL A 107 3.02 10.03 -4.22
C VAL A 107 2.49 8.92 -5.12
N ALA A 108 2.82 7.68 -4.80
CA ALA A 108 2.36 6.47 -5.48
C ALA A 108 1.90 5.45 -4.44
N GLU A 109 1.34 4.31 -4.88
CA GLU A 109 0.73 3.38 -3.96
C GLU A 109 0.81 1.91 -4.41
N THR A 110 0.43 1.02 -3.52
CA THR A 110 -0.09 -0.33 -3.80
C THR A 110 -1.17 -0.69 -2.80
N THR A 111 -2.37 -0.99 -3.28
CA THR A 111 -3.48 -1.43 -2.42
C THR A 111 -3.25 -2.85 -1.92
N TYR A 112 -3.50 -3.08 -0.63
CA TYR A 112 -3.55 -4.42 -0.02
C TYR A 112 -4.90 -4.64 0.67
N GLY A 113 -5.39 -5.89 0.73
CA GLY A 113 -6.71 -6.16 1.32
C GLY A 113 -6.76 -5.84 2.81
N GLY A 114 -5.88 -6.42 3.60
CA GLY A 114 -5.89 -6.30 5.04
C GLY A 114 -7.13 -6.92 5.69
N ARG A 115 -7.52 -6.44 6.86
CA ARG A 115 -8.71 -6.92 7.57
C ARG A 115 -9.97 -6.27 7.03
N HIS A 116 -10.87 -7.04 6.42
CA HIS A 116 -12.13 -6.54 5.83
C HIS A 116 -13.02 -5.75 6.79
N GLU A 117 -13.01 -6.08 8.08
CA GLU A 117 -13.77 -5.36 9.10
C GLU A 117 -13.29 -3.92 9.33
N LEU A 118 -12.16 -3.53 8.76
CA LEU A 118 -11.58 -2.20 8.85
C LEU A 118 -12.02 -1.26 7.71
N TRP A 119 -12.73 -1.76 6.73
CA TRP A 119 -13.29 -0.93 5.68
C TRP A 119 -14.36 0.02 6.22
N ASP A 120 -14.22 1.32 5.96
CA ASP A 120 -15.18 2.35 6.33
C ASP A 120 -16.09 2.70 5.14
N SER A 121 -17.25 2.04 5.06
CA SER A 121 -18.24 2.29 4.01
C SER A 121 -18.86 3.70 4.06
N THR A 122 -18.56 4.49 5.10
CA THR A 122 -19.03 5.88 5.27
C THR A 122 -17.94 6.90 4.98
N GLY A 123 -16.74 6.44 4.65
CA GLY A 123 -15.59 7.28 4.33
C GLY A 123 -15.81 8.09 3.05
N VAL A 124 -15.15 9.24 2.98
CA VAL A 124 -15.18 10.15 1.84
C VAL A 124 -13.88 10.12 1.06
N MET A 125 -12.77 9.77 1.69
CA MET A 125 -11.46 9.69 1.05
C MET A 125 -11.17 8.27 0.57
N ASP A 126 -10.94 8.08 -0.73
CA ASP A 126 -10.30 6.88 -1.29
C ASP A 126 -8.80 7.10 -1.50
N TYR A 127 -8.06 6.03 -1.82
CA TYR A 127 -6.61 6.09 -2.00
C TYR A 127 -6.19 7.08 -3.11
N GLY A 128 -6.89 7.06 -4.25
CA GLY A 128 -6.58 7.93 -5.39
C GLY A 128 -6.82 9.41 -5.07
N SER A 129 -7.93 9.73 -4.39
CA SER A 129 -8.19 11.10 -3.91
C SER A 129 -7.13 11.55 -2.92
N LEU A 130 -6.67 10.68 -2.00
CA LEU A 130 -5.58 11.03 -1.07
C LEU A 130 -4.29 11.36 -1.81
N ILE A 131 -3.89 10.56 -2.82
CA ILE A 131 -2.72 10.83 -3.65
C ILE A 131 -2.80 12.23 -4.26
N TYR A 132 -3.88 12.48 -5.00
CA TYR A 132 -3.98 13.70 -5.78
C TYR A 132 -4.18 14.95 -4.92
N ILE A 133 -4.91 14.85 -3.82
CA ILE A 133 -5.08 15.98 -2.90
C ILE A 133 -3.78 16.27 -2.14
N ALA A 134 -3.02 15.26 -1.75
CA ALA A 134 -1.69 15.45 -1.16
C ALA A 134 -0.74 16.17 -2.14
N LEU A 135 -0.69 15.74 -3.41
CA LEU A 135 0.11 16.39 -4.44
C LEU A 135 -0.31 17.85 -4.71
N GLU A 136 -1.58 18.18 -4.54
CA GLU A 136 -2.10 19.54 -4.72
C GLU A 136 -1.86 20.46 -3.51
N ARG A 137 -1.55 19.90 -2.33
CA ARG A 137 -1.50 20.66 -1.05
C ARG A 137 -0.16 20.62 -0.34
N ALA A 138 0.73 19.68 -0.69
CA ALA A 138 2.00 19.47 -0.04
C ALA A 138 3.19 19.80 -0.94
N THR A 139 4.31 20.21 -0.34
CA THR A 139 5.57 20.52 -1.02
C THR A 139 6.69 19.54 -0.64
N THR A 140 6.51 18.80 0.45
CA THR A 140 7.48 17.84 0.99
C THR A 140 6.80 16.50 1.29
N ALA A 141 7.60 15.45 1.42
CA ALA A 141 7.11 14.12 1.75
C ALA A 141 6.39 14.09 3.11
N ARG A 142 6.90 14.80 4.10
CA ARG A 142 6.27 14.89 5.44
C ARG A 142 4.93 15.64 5.41
N GLU A 143 4.87 16.75 4.68
CA GLU A 143 3.59 17.46 4.47
C GLU A 143 2.57 16.58 3.75
N ALA A 144 3.00 15.74 2.80
CA ALA A 144 2.09 14.80 2.13
C ALA A 144 1.53 13.76 3.10
N ILE A 145 2.38 13.20 3.99
CA ILE A 145 1.94 12.30 5.06
C ILE A 145 0.90 13.00 5.95
N ASP A 146 1.17 14.24 6.39
CA ASP A 146 0.26 15.01 7.23
C ASP A 146 -1.08 15.29 6.53
N VAL A 147 -1.07 15.62 5.24
CA VAL A 147 -2.29 15.83 4.45
C VAL A 147 -3.11 14.55 4.33
N ILE A 148 -2.48 13.42 4.01
CA ILE A 148 -3.12 12.10 3.90
C ILE A 148 -3.78 11.74 5.24
N VAL A 149 -3.03 11.83 6.33
CA VAL A 149 -3.51 11.48 7.68
C VAL A 149 -4.66 12.39 8.12
N SER A 150 -4.52 13.70 7.92
CA SER A 150 -5.54 14.67 8.31
C SER A 150 -6.85 14.43 7.57
N LEU A 151 -6.79 14.27 6.24
CA LEU A 151 -7.99 14.03 5.42
C LEU A 151 -8.66 12.70 5.74
N ALA A 152 -7.90 11.62 5.86
CA ALA A 152 -8.45 10.32 6.17
C ALA A 152 -9.09 10.26 7.57
N ASN A 153 -8.52 10.97 8.56
CA ASN A 153 -9.08 11.04 9.91
C ASN A 153 -10.32 11.95 9.96
N GLU A 154 -10.32 13.08 9.25
CA GLU A 154 -11.44 14.03 9.26
C GLU A 154 -12.64 13.51 8.47
N TYR A 155 -12.40 12.94 7.28
CA TYR A 155 -13.49 12.56 6.35
C TYR A 155 -13.77 11.06 6.28
N GLY A 156 -12.93 10.21 6.90
CA GLY A 156 -13.02 8.75 6.82
C GLY A 156 -12.36 8.21 5.54
N TYR A 157 -11.93 6.95 5.60
CA TYR A 157 -11.19 6.30 4.53
C TYR A 157 -12.00 5.17 3.87
N TYR A 158 -12.35 5.37 2.61
CA TYR A 158 -13.23 4.52 1.80
C TYR A 158 -12.45 3.57 0.89
N SER A 159 -11.42 2.94 1.36
CA SER A 159 -10.68 1.91 0.58
C SER A 159 -10.23 0.80 1.51
N GLU A 160 -9.66 -0.24 0.93
CA GLU A 160 -8.94 -1.29 1.65
C GLU A 160 -7.63 -0.72 2.24
N GLY A 161 -6.73 -1.58 2.71
CA GLY A 161 -5.43 -1.14 3.18
C GLY A 161 -4.56 -0.60 2.03
N GLU A 162 -3.67 0.34 2.34
CA GLU A 162 -2.84 1.04 1.35
C GLU A 162 -1.40 1.17 1.80
N SER A 163 -0.47 0.87 0.90
CA SER A 163 0.95 1.18 1.06
C SER A 163 1.32 2.33 0.14
N PHE A 164 1.52 3.53 0.70
CA PHE A 164 1.99 4.68 -0.06
C PHE A 164 3.51 4.70 -0.18
N SER A 165 3.99 5.06 -1.38
CA SER A 165 5.36 5.47 -1.67
C SER A 165 5.38 6.99 -1.79
N ILE A 166 6.13 7.68 -0.93
CA ILE A 166 6.14 9.14 -0.88
C ILE A 166 7.59 9.60 -0.95
N ALA A 167 7.92 10.52 -1.87
CA ALA A 167 9.27 11.05 -2.00
C ALA A 167 9.26 12.53 -2.36
N ASP A 168 10.24 13.24 -1.83
CA ASP A 168 10.63 14.56 -2.30
C ASP A 168 12.11 14.56 -2.70
N GLN A 169 12.71 15.73 -2.89
CA GLN A 169 14.13 15.86 -3.28
C GLN A 169 15.12 15.36 -2.20
N LYS A 170 14.65 15.09 -0.97
CA LYS A 170 15.51 14.81 0.19
C LYS A 170 15.23 13.47 0.83
N GLU A 171 13.98 13.07 0.88
CA GLU A 171 13.51 11.94 1.67
C GLU A 171 12.61 11.02 0.83
N VAL A 172 12.68 9.74 1.16
CA VAL A 172 11.81 8.69 0.61
C VAL A 172 11.15 7.95 1.77
N TRP A 173 9.83 7.79 1.71
CA TRP A 173 9.03 7.15 2.74
C TRP A 173 8.16 6.04 2.17
N VAL A 174 8.02 4.95 2.91
CA VAL A 174 6.97 3.97 2.73
C VAL A 174 5.98 4.13 3.89
N MET A 175 4.68 4.16 3.60
CA MET A 175 3.63 4.33 4.59
C MET A 175 2.55 3.28 4.39
N ASP A 176 2.32 2.44 5.39
CA ASP A 176 1.21 1.49 5.42
C ASP A 176 0.07 2.07 6.25
N LEU A 177 -1.15 2.08 5.72
CA LEU A 177 -2.35 2.53 6.41
C LEU A 177 -3.57 1.65 6.11
N ILE A 178 -4.53 1.67 7.02
CA ILE A 178 -5.84 1.03 6.84
C ILE A 178 -6.90 1.76 7.67
N GLY A 179 -8.16 1.70 7.27
CA GLY A 179 -9.29 2.26 8.01
C GLY A 179 -9.45 1.66 9.41
N LYS A 180 -10.33 2.25 10.19
CA LYS A 180 -10.75 1.72 11.52
C LYS A 180 -12.11 1.02 11.47
N GLY A 181 -12.68 0.88 10.27
CA GLY A 181 -13.99 0.26 10.06
C GLY A 181 -15.18 1.16 10.38
N THR A 182 -16.37 0.60 10.27
CA THR A 182 -17.60 1.32 10.50
C THR A 182 -18.27 0.86 11.81
N LYS A 183 -18.44 1.79 12.76
CA LYS A 183 -19.25 1.59 13.97
C LYS A 183 -20.21 2.75 14.14
N MET A 184 -21.46 2.54 13.74
CA MET A 184 -22.48 3.59 13.81
C MET A 184 -23.05 3.75 15.21
N VAL A 185 -23.02 4.99 15.73
CA VAL A 185 -23.70 5.39 16.97
C VAL A 185 -24.40 6.72 16.70
N ASN A 186 -25.71 6.76 16.90
CA ASN A 186 -26.53 7.95 16.66
C ASN A 186 -26.30 8.57 15.27
N GLY A 187 -26.20 7.72 14.23
CA GLY A 187 -26.01 8.16 12.85
C GLY A 187 -24.61 8.63 12.47
N LYS A 188 -23.62 8.49 13.37
CA LYS A 188 -22.22 8.85 13.10
C LYS A 188 -21.32 7.63 13.23
N ASN A 189 -20.33 7.50 12.35
CA ASN A 189 -19.27 6.52 12.52
C ASN A 189 -18.29 6.97 13.61
N VAL A 190 -18.31 6.30 14.77
CA VAL A 190 -17.43 6.60 15.91
C VAL A 190 -16.03 5.99 15.80
N ARG A 191 -15.79 5.20 14.76
CA ARG A 191 -14.46 4.65 14.41
C ARG A 191 -13.82 5.33 13.20
N LYS A 192 -14.41 6.40 12.70
CA LYS A 192 -13.88 7.13 11.54
C LYS A 192 -12.39 7.44 11.69
N GLY A 193 -11.63 7.27 10.59
CA GLY A 193 -10.19 7.51 10.54
C GLY A 193 -9.38 6.28 10.19
N ILE A 194 -8.08 6.38 10.36
CA ILE A 194 -7.09 5.37 9.98
C ILE A 194 -6.14 5.02 11.11
N VAL A 195 -5.58 3.81 11.06
CA VAL A 195 -4.32 3.45 11.70
C VAL A 195 -3.24 3.39 10.63
N TRP A 196 -2.04 3.81 10.95
CA TRP A 196 -0.97 3.93 9.97
C TRP A 196 0.41 3.95 10.62
N VAL A 197 1.42 3.62 9.84
CA VAL A 197 2.83 3.77 10.17
C VAL A 197 3.58 4.16 8.89
N ALA A 198 4.51 5.10 8.99
CA ALA A 198 5.39 5.52 7.90
C ALA A 198 6.85 5.37 8.33
N ARG A 199 7.65 4.76 7.46
CA ARG A 199 9.08 4.56 7.67
C ARG A 199 9.86 5.29 6.59
N ARG A 200 10.81 6.14 7.03
CA ARG A 200 11.78 6.74 6.12
C ARG A 200 12.74 5.66 5.62
N VAL A 201 12.96 5.59 4.32
CA VAL A 201 13.99 4.74 3.74
C VAL A 201 15.35 5.35 4.05
N PRO A 202 16.28 4.62 4.71
CA PRO A 202 17.59 5.16 5.01
C PRO A 202 18.34 5.54 3.73
N ASP A 203 19.11 6.64 3.74
CA ASP A 203 19.84 7.05 2.57
C ASP A 203 20.89 5.99 2.16
N GLY A 204 21.00 5.73 0.86
CA GLY A 204 21.78 4.61 0.31
C GLY A 204 21.01 3.29 0.24
N TYR A 205 19.73 3.26 0.62
CA TYR A 205 18.88 2.07 0.59
C TYR A 205 17.75 2.21 -0.42
N ILE A 206 17.19 1.06 -0.79
CA ILE A 206 15.98 0.91 -1.59
C ILE A 206 14.92 0.12 -0.82
N CYS A 207 13.67 0.31 -1.23
CA CYS A 207 12.52 -0.44 -0.75
C CYS A 207 11.68 -0.90 -1.94
N ALA A 208 10.96 -2.02 -1.80
CA ALA A 208 9.95 -2.44 -2.77
C ALA A 208 8.73 -2.98 -2.02
N HIS A 209 7.55 -2.73 -2.55
CA HIS A 209 6.30 -3.32 -2.07
C HIS A 209 5.33 -3.56 -3.23
N ALA A 210 4.41 -4.50 -3.04
CA ALA A 210 3.50 -4.95 -4.08
C ALA A 210 2.25 -5.58 -3.46
N ASN A 211 1.21 -4.79 -3.26
CA ASN A 211 -0.10 -5.19 -2.72
C ASN A 211 -0.06 -6.00 -1.40
N GLN A 212 0.91 -5.69 -0.54
CA GLN A 212 1.01 -6.23 0.80
C GLN A 212 1.67 -5.19 1.72
N ALA A 213 1.10 -4.96 2.90
CA ALA A 213 1.74 -4.16 3.93
C ALA A 213 3.03 -4.84 4.38
N ARG A 214 4.14 -4.09 4.45
CA ARG A 214 5.44 -4.67 4.75
C ARG A 214 6.10 -4.12 6.00
N ILE A 215 5.58 -3.04 6.58
CA ILE A 215 6.13 -2.52 7.83
C ILE A 215 5.72 -3.47 8.97
N SER A 216 6.70 -4.19 9.51
CA SER A 216 6.52 -5.07 10.67
C SER A 216 6.68 -4.27 11.97
N THR A 217 7.64 -4.63 12.82
CA THR A 217 8.01 -3.84 13.99
C THR A 217 8.71 -2.54 13.56
N PHE A 218 8.53 -1.49 14.35
CA PHE A 218 9.08 -0.17 14.04
C PHE A 218 9.51 0.57 15.33
N PRO A 219 10.46 1.51 15.25
CA PRO A 219 10.88 2.28 16.42
C PRO A 219 9.76 3.22 16.89
N LEU A 220 9.54 3.27 18.18
CA LEU A 220 8.50 4.09 18.81
C LEU A 220 9.02 5.46 19.28
N ASP A 221 10.34 5.65 19.28
CA ASP A 221 11.05 6.81 19.83
C ASP A 221 11.95 7.52 18.80
N ASP A 222 11.74 7.27 17.52
CA ASP A 222 12.51 7.87 16.41
C ASP A 222 11.58 8.66 15.46
N PRO A 223 11.08 9.84 15.85
CA PRO A 223 10.17 10.63 15.01
C PRO A 223 10.82 11.21 13.74
N GLU A 224 12.14 11.15 13.63
CA GLU A 224 12.82 11.53 12.40
C GLU A 224 12.66 10.49 11.30
N ASN A 225 12.65 9.21 11.64
CA ASN A 225 12.65 8.11 10.68
C ASN A 225 11.39 7.22 10.76
N CYS A 226 10.52 7.46 11.74
CA CYS A 226 9.28 6.70 11.92
C CYS A 226 8.15 7.60 12.45
N LEU A 227 7.06 7.68 11.70
CA LEU A 227 5.84 8.36 12.08
C LEU A 227 4.70 7.32 12.15
N TYR A 228 3.79 7.47 13.08
CA TYR A 228 2.68 6.52 13.23
C TYR A 228 1.48 7.13 13.96
N ALA A 229 0.31 6.50 13.79
CA ALA A 229 -0.89 6.90 14.50
C ALA A 229 -0.73 6.71 16.00
N PRO A 230 -1.05 7.72 16.85
CA PRO A 230 -0.89 7.59 18.30
C PRO A 230 -1.64 6.41 18.92
N ASP A 231 -2.68 5.95 18.25
CA ASP A 231 -3.52 4.85 18.69
C ASP A 231 -3.29 3.52 17.94
N VAL A 232 -2.25 3.44 17.09
CA VAL A 232 -1.99 2.25 16.25
C VAL A 232 -1.89 0.96 17.06
N ILE A 233 -1.28 0.98 18.23
CA ILE A 233 -1.15 -0.18 19.11
C ILE A 233 -2.40 -0.35 20.00
N THR A 234 -2.88 0.75 20.57
CA THR A 234 -4.04 0.70 21.48
C THR A 234 -5.32 0.28 20.77
N PHE A 235 -5.50 0.70 19.52
CA PHE A 235 -6.62 0.24 18.70
C PHE A 235 -6.54 -1.27 18.42
N ALA A 236 -5.37 -1.81 18.11
CA ALA A 236 -5.17 -3.25 17.94
C ALA A 236 -5.52 -4.04 19.22
N ARG A 237 -5.14 -3.52 20.39
CA ARG A 237 -5.53 -4.11 21.69
C ARG A 237 -7.03 -4.05 21.93
N GLN A 238 -7.69 -2.93 21.60
CA GLN A 238 -9.14 -2.79 21.71
C GLN A 238 -9.91 -3.78 20.82
N MET A 239 -9.30 -4.14 19.69
CA MET A 239 -9.86 -5.12 18.76
C MET A 239 -9.53 -6.57 19.13
N GLY A 240 -8.68 -6.79 20.14
CA GLY A 240 -8.26 -8.13 20.58
C GLY A 240 -7.26 -8.81 19.62
N TRP A 241 -6.53 -8.03 18.81
CA TRP A 241 -5.58 -8.57 17.82
C TRP A 241 -4.14 -8.55 18.30
N PHE A 242 -3.85 -7.85 19.38
CA PHE A 242 -2.53 -7.76 19.97
C PHE A 242 -2.62 -7.56 21.49
N ASP A 243 -1.80 -8.31 22.24
CA ASP A 243 -1.71 -8.25 23.72
C ASP A 243 -0.25 -8.22 24.24
N GLY A 244 0.74 -8.21 23.34
CA GLY A 244 2.17 -8.18 23.64
C GLY A 244 2.69 -6.82 24.12
N GLN A 245 4.02 -6.72 24.26
CA GLN A 245 4.70 -5.46 24.56
C GLN A 245 4.73 -4.55 23.33
N ASP A 246 4.65 -3.22 23.51
CA ASP A 246 4.61 -2.26 22.39
C ASP A 246 5.74 -2.44 21.39
N LYS A 247 6.96 -2.74 21.84
CA LYS A 247 8.13 -2.99 20.99
C LYS A 247 8.00 -4.23 20.07
N GLU A 248 7.08 -5.15 20.41
CA GLU A 248 6.82 -6.38 19.64
C GLU A 248 5.69 -6.20 18.62
N PHE A 249 5.05 -5.03 18.64
CA PHE A 249 3.94 -4.75 17.76
C PHE A 249 4.40 -4.71 16.29
N SER A 250 3.82 -5.58 15.48
CA SER A 250 4.01 -5.61 14.02
C SER A 250 2.75 -5.10 13.33
N PHE A 251 2.89 -4.00 12.57
CA PHE A 251 1.76 -3.41 11.85
C PHE A 251 1.17 -4.38 10.83
N CYS A 252 2.00 -4.90 9.93
CA CYS A 252 1.52 -5.77 8.85
C CYS A 252 0.94 -7.08 9.38
N ASP A 253 1.53 -7.71 10.41
CA ASP A 253 1.00 -8.95 10.96
C ASP A 253 -0.33 -8.74 11.69
N THR A 254 -0.53 -7.56 12.26
CA THR A 254 -1.75 -7.21 12.99
C THR A 254 -2.88 -6.76 12.06
N TYR A 255 -2.63 -5.85 11.13
CA TYR A 255 -3.66 -5.22 10.30
C TYR A 255 -3.81 -5.82 8.91
N ALA A 256 -2.78 -6.45 8.38
CA ALA A 256 -2.76 -7.11 7.08
C ALA A 256 -2.12 -8.51 7.18
N PRO A 257 -2.73 -9.44 7.97
CA PRO A 257 -2.15 -10.77 8.17
C PRO A 257 -1.86 -11.44 6.85
N LEU A 258 -0.61 -11.86 6.66
CA LEU A 258 -0.13 -12.43 5.42
C LEU A 258 -0.73 -13.83 5.20
N ASP A 259 -1.41 -14.02 4.09
CA ASP A 259 -1.88 -15.32 3.62
C ASP A 259 -0.98 -15.88 2.50
N PHE A 260 -1.34 -17.05 1.97
CA PHE A 260 -0.59 -17.69 0.89
C PHE A 260 -0.62 -16.85 -0.40
N SER A 261 -1.73 -16.20 -0.70
CA SER A 261 -1.85 -15.37 -1.89
C SER A 261 -1.00 -14.10 -1.77
N GLY A 262 -1.05 -13.43 -0.61
CA GLY A 262 -0.21 -12.27 -0.31
C GLY A 262 1.28 -12.57 -0.40
N MET A 263 1.73 -13.75 0.07
CA MET A 263 3.11 -14.18 -0.12
C MET A 263 3.43 -14.39 -1.60
N ARG A 264 2.73 -15.34 -2.24
CA ARG A 264 3.10 -15.83 -3.55
C ARG A 264 2.82 -14.84 -4.69
N ALA A 265 1.76 -14.05 -4.59
CA ALA A 265 1.40 -13.08 -5.62
C ALA A 265 1.92 -11.66 -5.35
N CYS A 266 2.21 -11.32 -4.11
CA CYS A 266 2.62 -9.97 -3.70
C CYS A 266 4.08 -9.93 -3.26
N GLU A 267 4.45 -10.59 -2.15
CA GLU A 267 5.81 -10.58 -1.63
C GLU A 267 6.84 -11.14 -2.63
N SER A 268 6.47 -12.11 -3.47
CA SER A 268 7.35 -12.62 -4.53
C SER A 268 7.76 -11.55 -5.55
N ARG A 269 6.87 -10.58 -5.84
CA ARG A 269 7.18 -9.45 -6.75
C ARG A 269 8.16 -8.49 -6.10
N ALA A 270 7.94 -8.12 -4.84
CA ALA A 270 8.85 -7.27 -4.08
C ALA A 270 10.24 -7.95 -3.93
N TRP A 271 10.26 -9.25 -3.56
CA TRP A 271 11.50 -10.03 -3.50
C TRP A 271 12.23 -10.07 -4.84
N SER A 272 11.52 -10.33 -5.94
CA SER A 272 12.10 -10.40 -7.29
C SER A 272 12.74 -9.07 -7.70
N ALA A 273 12.04 -7.94 -7.46
CA ALA A 273 12.57 -6.62 -7.74
C ALA A 273 13.87 -6.35 -6.96
N LEU A 274 13.86 -6.59 -5.64
CA LEU A 274 15.04 -6.41 -4.80
C LEU A 274 16.16 -7.38 -5.17
N ASN A 275 15.86 -8.64 -5.48
CA ASN A 275 16.84 -9.63 -5.90
C ASN A 275 17.60 -9.20 -7.16
N ILE A 276 16.90 -8.62 -8.14
CA ILE A 276 17.51 -8.09 -9.38
C ILE A 276 18.39 -6.89 -9.07
N LEU A 277 17.90 -5.91 -8.33
CA LEU A 277 18.60 -4.66 -8.01
C LEU A 277 19.82 -4.89 -7.09
N CYS A 278 19.78 -5.91 -6.26
CA CYS A 278 20.85 -6.28 -5.34
C CYS A 278 21.76 -7.40 -5.88
N LYS A 279 21.63 -7.81 -7.15
CA LYS A 279 22.40 -8.89 -7.77
C LYS A 279 22.49 -10.16 -6.91
N GLY A 280 21.36 -10.57 -6.31
CA GLY A 280 21.24 -11.78 -5.50
C GLY A 280 21.73 -11.67 -4.06
N LYS A 281 22.11 -10.51 -3.57
CA LYS A 281 22.61 -10.29 -2.21
C LYS A 281 21.89 -9.16 -1.51
N PHE A 282 21.21 -9.45 -0.40
CA PHE A 282 20.60 -8.42 0.44
C PHE A 282 21.57 -7.93 1.51
N THR A 283 21.97 -6.66 1.42
CA THR A 283 22.75 -5.97 2.46
C THR A 283 21.82 -5.04 3.22
N PHE A 284 21.72 -5.23 4.53
CA PHE A 284 20.77 -4.52 5.39
C PHE A 284 21.29 -4.41 6.83
N VAL A 285 20.65 -3.57 7.64
CA VAL A 285 20.93 -3.49 9.07
C VAL A 285 20.00 -4.49 9.79
N ASP A 286 20.60 -5.40 10.55
CA ASP A 286 19.89 -6.43 11.31
C ASP A 286 19.30 -5.89 12.63
N GLU A 287 18.68 -6.77 13.41
CA GLU A 287 18.07 -6.45 14.73
C GLU A 287 19.08 -6.00 15.80
N ASN A 288 20.37 -6.28 15.61
CA ASN A 288 21.46 -5.84 16.49
C ASN A 288 22.03 -4.49 16.06
N GLY A 289 21.55 -3.90 14.96
CA GLY A 289 22.06 -2.67 14.38
C GLY A 289 23.33 -2.88 13.55
N GLU A 290 23.67 -4.12 13.20
CA GLU A 290 24.85 -4.45 12.40
C GLU A 290 24.49 -4.57 10.91
N GLU A 291 25.34 -4.02 10.04
CA GLU A 291 25.19 -4.20 8.60
C GLU A 291 25.63 -5.60 8.21
N VAL A 292 24.71 -6.38 7.66
CA VAL A 292 24.92 -7.77 7.25
C VAL A 292 24.55 -7.98 5.80
N THR A 293 25.21 -8.95 5.15
CA THR A 293 24.85 -9.39 3.79
C THR A 293 24.41 -10.85 3.83
N ARG A 294 23.28 -11.16 3.18
CA ARG A 294 22.71 -12.50 3.04
C ARG A 294 22.42 -12.80 1.57
N ASP A 295 22.34 -14.08 1.23
CA ASP A 295 21.86 -14.47 -0.08
C ASP A 295 20.35 -14.15 -0.20
N ALA A 296 19.92 -13.56 -1.31
CA ALA A 296 18.50 -13.27 -1.52
C ALA A 296 17.66 -14.57 -1.50
N TYR A 297 18.22 -15.69 -1.93
CA TYR A 297 17.57 -16.99 -1.92
C TYR A 297 17.38 -17.59 -0.52
N ASP A 298 18.05 -17.08 0.53
CA ASP A 298 17.76 -17.46 1.92
C ASP A 298 16.32 -17.10 2.33
N TYR A 299 15.67 -16.20 1.58
CA TYR A 299 14.31 -15.69 1.80
C TYR A 299 13.29 -16.19 0.77
N ILE A 300 13.69 -17.05 -0.17
CA ILE A 300 12.80 -17.50 -1.25
C ILE A 300 11.56 -18.24 -0.73
N ASP A 301 11.72 -18.99 0.34
CA ASP A 301 10.62 -19.75 0.93
C ASP A 301 9.53 -18.82 1.49
N TYR A 302 9.90 -17.66 2.04
CA TYR A 302 8.96 -16.63 2.43
C TYR A 302 8.24 -16.04 1.20
N ALA A 303 8.99 -15.60 0.20
CA ALA A 303 8.45 -15.02 -1.01
C ALA A 303 7.54 -15.99 -1.79
N MET A 304 7.78 -17.28 -1.70
CA MET A 304 6.99 -18.34 -2.37
C MET A 304 5.85 -18.91 -1.50
N GLY A 305 5.71 -18.45 -0.26
CA GLY A 305 4.63 -18.87 0.63
C GLY A 305 4.86 -20.15 1.40
N TYR A 306 6.09 -20.63 1.51
CA TYR A 306 6.42 -21.87 2.20
C TYR A 306 6.81 -21.66 3.67
N ASP A 307 7.44 -20.51 4.01
CA ASP A 307 7.86 -20.21 5.37
C ASP A 307 7.58 -18.73 5.71
N LYS A 308 6.61 -18.50 6.60
CA LYS A 308 6.23 -17.15 7.06
C LYS A 308 7.24 -16.50 8.02
N THR A 309 8.20 -17.26 8.53
CA THR A 309 9.11 -16.80 9.58
C THR A 309 10.33 -16.06 9.06
N LYS A 310 10.71 -16.32 7.79
CA LYS A 310 11.90 -15.76 7.16
C LYS A 310 11.61 -14.57 6.26
N ARG A 311 10.93 -13.55 6.81
CA ARG A 311 10.65 -12.31 6.07
C ARG A 311 11.95 -11.65 5.62
N PHE A 312 12.05 -11.28 4.33
CA PHE A 312 13.18 -10.50 3.84
C PHE A 312 13.09 -9.03 4.28
N PRO A 313 14.23 -8.32 4.38
CA PRO A 313 14.29 -6.97 4.91
C PRO A 313 13.40 -5.99 4.15
N LEU A 314 12.87 -4.98 4.86
CA LEU A 314 12.10 -3.88 4.26
C LEU A 314 13.01 -2.96 3.42
N PHE A 315 14.21 -2.71 3.92
CA PHE A 315 15.22 -1.84 3.28
C PHE A 315 16.49 -2.63 3.00
N VAL A 316 17.00 -2.51 1.79
CA VAL A 316 18.26 -3.16 1.37
C VAL A 316 19.12 -2.18 0.56
N LYS A 317 20.45 -2.37 0.57
CA LYS A 317 21.34 -1.61 -0.32
C LYS A 317 21.32 -2.23 -1.71
N PRO A 318 21.18 -1.44 -2.79
CA PRO A 318 21.33 -1.95 -4.14
C PRO A 318 22.78 -2.38 -4.37
N ALA A 319 23.01 -3.24 -5.36
CA ALA A 319 24.36 -3.58 -5.79
C ALA A 319 24.98 -2.39 -6.55
N GLU A 320 26.28 -2.19 -6.33
CA GLU A 320 27.10 -1.26 -7.11
C GLU A 320 27.20 -1.67 -8.60
#